data_866a3b2c00ffd88939207d29689afb61
#
_entry.id   866a3b2c00ffd88939207d29689afb61
#
_cell.length_a   1.000
_cell.length_b   1.000
_cell.length_c   1.000
_cell.angle_alpha   90.00
_cell.angle_beta   90.00
_cell.angle_gamma   90.00
#
_symmetry.space_group_name_H-M   'P 1'
#
loop_
_entity.id
_entity.type
_entity.pdbx_description
1 polymer ?
#
loop_
_entity_poly.entity_id
_entity_poly.type
_entity_poly.pdbx_seq_one_letter_code
_entity_poly.pdbx_strand_id
1 'polypeptide(L)'
;MIRVLVWNEFVHEKEQENVKKIYPNGIHNAIKDFLECDDISVKTATLDDEHCGITDEILAETDVLLWWGHMAHHKVPDDVAISVQQAVLKGMGFIALHSGHHSKPFKRLMGTTCNLSWREDGDFERVWILDHAHPITKDLGRYIEIEHEEMY
;
A
#
# COMPACT_ATOMS: atom_id res chain seq x y z
N MET A 1 -16.03 0.94 -14.13
CA MET A 1 -15.15 1.87 -13.37
C MET A 1 -14.72 1.16 -12.09
N ILE A 2 -13.42 1.04 -11.86
CA ILE A 2 -12.82 0.42 -10.68
C ILE A 2 -12.74 1.47 -9.57
N ARG A 3 -13.20 1.14 -8.37
CA ARG A 3 -13.20 2.03 -7.21
C ARG A 3 -12.01 1.67 -6.33
N VAL A 4 -11.05 2.58 -6.25
CA VAL A 4 -9.82 2.41 -5.49
C VAL A 4 -9.86 3.27 -4.23
N LEU A 5 -9.46 2.69 -3.11
CA LEU A 5 -9.15 3.44 -1.88
C LEU A 5 -7.65 3.39 -1.66
N VAL A 6 -7.00 4.55 -1.56
CA VAL A 6 -5.59 4.66 -1.19
C VAL A 6 -5.50 5.10 0.26
N TRP A 7 -5.07 4.19 1.11
CA TRP A 7 -4.84 4.46 2.53
C TRP A 7 -3.37 4.77 2.80
N ASN A 8 -3.12 5.83 3.55
CA ASN A 8 -1.78 6.25 3.96
C ASN A 8 -1.77 6.58 5.46
N GLU A 9 -0.79 6.08 6.22
CA GLU A 9 -0.64 6.49 7.63
C GLU A 9 -0.33 7.99 7.80
N PHE A 10 0.21 8.64 6.77
CA PHE A 10 0.45 10.08 6.69
C PHE A 10 1.23 10.67 7.89
N VAL A 11 2.20 9.91 8.41
CA VAL A 11 3.06 10.34 9.52
C VAL A 11 4.40 10.86 8.99
N HIS A 12 5.03 10.13 8.07
CA HIS A 12 6.33 10.47 7.49
C HIS A 12 6.35 11.86 6.88
N GLU A 13 5.35 12.18 6.07
CA GLU A 13 5.24 13.45 5.37
C GLU A 13 5.02 14.64 6.31
N LYS A 14 4.50 14.39 7.52
CA LYS A 14 4.31 15.42 8.55
C LYS A 14 5.54 15.62 9.42
N GLU A 15 6.30 14.56 9.68
CA GLU A 15 7.40 14.57 10.65
C GLU A 15 8.77 14.75 9.98
N GLN A 16 8.91 14.44 8.68
CA GLN A 16 10.19 14.48 7.99
C GLN A 16 10.19 15.43 6.79
N GLU A 17 10.96 16.51 6.90
CA GLU A 17 11.03 17.58 5.90
C GLU A 17 11.50 17.11 4.51
N ASN A 18 12.37 16.10 4.43
CA ASN A 18 12.80 15.51 3.16
C ASN A 18 11.65 14.79 2.45
N VAL A 19 10.85 14.02 3.20
CA VAL A 19 9.66 13.33 2.66
C VAL A 19 8.58 14.33 2.27
N LYS A 20 8.33 15.34 3.11
CA LYS A 20 7.38 16.41 2.83
C LYS A 20 7.72 17.20 1.55
N LYS A 21 9.02 17.39 1.27
CA LYS A 21 9.46 18.04 0.02
C LYS A 21 9.13 17.22 -1.22
N ILE A 22 9.18 15.89 -1.13
CA ILE A 22 8.89 14.98 -2.23
C ILE A 22 7.37 14.80 -2.38
N TYR A 23 6.67 14.64 -1.25
CA TYR A 23 5.22 14.40 -1.19
C TYR A 23 4.50 15.49 -0.38
N PRO A 24 4.44 16.74 -0.88
CA PRO A 24 3.88 17.86 -0.10
C PRO A 24 2.41 17.69 0.27
N ASN A 25 1.67 16.92 -0.53
CA ASN A 25 0.26 16.58 -0.30
C ASN A 25 0.05 15.14 0.18
N GLY A 26 1.14 14.44 0.54
CA GLY A 26 1.12 13.04 0.97
C GLY A 26 1.18 12.04 -0.19
N ILE A 27 1.74 10.86 0.11
CA ILE A 27 1.89 9.75 -0.84
C ILE A 27 0.53 9.32 -1.42
N HIS A 28 -0.53 9.31 -0.61
CA HIS A 28 -1.88 8.94 -1.04
C HIS A 28 -2.41 9.82 -2.17
N ASN A 29 -2.15 11.13 -2.12
CA ASN A 29 -2.55 12.04 -3.19
C ASN A 29 -1.67 11.88 -4.43
N ALA A 30 -0.37 11.65 -4.29
CA ALA A 30 0.50 11.35 -5.43
C ALA A 30 0.05 10.06 -6.15
N ILE A 31 -0.34 9.02 -5.40
CA ILE A 31 -0.88 7.79 -5.97
C ILE A 31 -2.24 8.04 -6.63
N LYS A 32 -3.12 8.82 -6.00
CA LYS A 32 -4.40 9.22 -6.58
C LYS A 32 -4.20 9.91 -7.92
N ASP A 33 -3.36 10.94 -7.98
CA ASP A 33 -3.09 11.73 -9.19
C ASP A 33 -2.55 10.86 -10.34
N PHE A 34 -1.80 9.80 -10.00
CA PHE A 34 -1.26 8.84 -10.95
C PHE A 34 -2.31 7.84 -11.46
N LEU A 35 -3.24 7.39 -10.59
CA LEU A 35 -4.17 6.31 -10.92
C LEU A 35 -5.50 6.79 -11.48
N GLU A 36 -5.96 7.99 -11.10
CA GLU A 36 -7.31 8.46 -11.45
C GLU A 36 -7.45 8.68 -12.96
N CYS A 37 -8.42 8.03 -13.58
CA CYS A 37 -8.73 8.11 -15.01
C CYS A 37 -10.19 7.73 -15.26
N ASP A 38 -10.62 7.71 -16.53
CA ASP A 38 -12.00 7.41 -16.91
C ASP A 38 -12.50 6.05 -16.38
N ASP A 39 -11.61 5.07 -16.22
CA ASP A 39 -11.93 3.72 -15.77
C ASP A 39 -11.66 3.48 -14.28
N ILE A 40 -10.94 4.38 -13.62
CA ILE A 40 -10.52 4.24 -12.20
C ILE A 40 -10.91 5.50 -11.43
N SER A 41 -11.70 5.32 -10.38
CA SER A 41 -12.04 6.38 -9.41
C SER A 41 -11.29 6.14 -8.12
N VAL A 42 -10.59 7.17 -7.61
CA VAL A 42 -9.73 7.05 -6.44
C VAL A 42 -10.23 7.93 -5.29
N LYS A 43 -10.52 7.29 -4.15
CA LYS A 43 -10.69 7.93 -2.84
C LYS A 43 -9.40 7.77 -2.04
N THR A 44 -9.14 8.70 -1.13
CA THR A 44 -8.01 8.62 -0.20
C THR A 44 -8.50 8.60 1.23
N ALA A 45 -7.76 7.93 2.11
CA ALA A 45 -7.98 7.94 3.55
C ALA A 45 -6.65 7.88 4.29
N THR A 46 -6.64 8.37 5.52
CA THR A 46 -5.44 8.46 6.35
C THR A 46 -5.69 7.99 7.77
N LEU A 47 -4.61 7.82 8.54
CA LEU A 47 -4.70 7.51 9.97
C LEU A 47 -5.38 8.63 10.78
N ASP A 48 -5.38 9.87 10.29
CA ASP A 48 -5.96 11.02 10.98
C ASP A 48 -7.49 11.12 10.84
N ASP A 49 -8.05 10.40 9.86
CA ASP A 49 -9.49 10.39 9.63
C ASP A 49 -10.22 9.61 10.74
N GLU A 50 -11.48 9.92 10.96
CA GLU A 50 -12.32 9.15 11.89
C GLU A 50 -12.33 7.67 11.47
N HIS A 51 -12.11 6.77 12.44
CA HIS A 51 -11.91 5.33 12.18
C HIS A 51 -10.84 5.03 11.11
N CYS A 52 -9.79 5.89 11.02
CA CYS A 52 -8.76 5.82 9.99
C CYS A 52 -9.33 5.92 8.56
N GLY A 53 -10.49 6.53 8.37
CA GLY A 53 -11.20 6.59 7.09
C GLY A 53 -11.66 5.24 6.56
N ILE A 54 -11.74 4.22 7.41
CA ILE A 54 -12.13 2.85 7.06
C ILE A 54 -13.42 2.49 7.80
N THR A 55 -14.53 2.46 7.10
CA THR A 55 -15.82 1.96 7.60
C THR A 55 -16.31 0.82 6.73
N ASP A 56 -17.28 0.05 7.21
CA ASP A 56 -17.87 -1.05 6.43
C ASP A 56 -18.52 -0.55 5.14
N GLU A 57 -19.12 0.66 5.17
CA GLU A 57 -19.71 1.31 4.00
C GLU A 57 -18.64 1.68 2.96
N ILE A 58 -17.52 2.26 3.39
CA ILE A 58 -16.40 2.61 2.52
C ILE A 58 -15.80 1.35 1.90
N LEU A 59 -15.61 0.30 2.69
CA LEU A 59 -15.08 -0.97 2.19
C LEU A 59 -16.04 -1.65 1.21
N ALA A 60 -17.37 -1.56 1.41
CA ALA A 60 -18.35 -2.09 0.49
C ALA A 60 -18.36 -1.36 -0.87
N GLU A 61 -17.92 -0.11 -0.90
CA GLU A 61 -17.80 0.69 -2.12
C GLU A 61 -16.39 0.60 -2.75
N THR A 62 -15.47 -0.18 -2.17
CA THR A 62 -14.08 -0.30 -2.60
C THR A 62 -13.85 -1.61 -3.33
N ASP A 63 -13.35 -1.55 -4.56
CA ASP A 63 -12.94 -2.74 -5.32
C ASP A 63 -11.49 -3.14 -5.03
N VAL A 64 -10.61 -2.14 -4.80
CA VAL A 64 -9.19 -2.35 -4.49
C VAL A 64 -8.74 -1.36 -3.43
N LEU A 65 -8.09 -1.86 -2.39
CA LEU A 65 -7.44 -1.06 -1.34
C LEU A 65 -5.92 -1.11 -1.51
N LEU A 66 -5.29 0.05 -1.71
CA LEU A 66 -3.85 0.23 -1.63
C LEU A 66 -3.49 0.72 -0.22
N TRP A 67 -2.54 0.04 0.42
CA TRP A 67 -2.15 0.34 1.79
C TRP A 67 -0.70 0.71 1.90
N TRP A 68 -0.42 1.95 2.31
CA TRP A 68 0.92 2.40 2.67
C TRP A 68 0.99 2.79 4.15
N GLY A 69 1.95 2.22 4.86
CA GLY A 69 2.26 2.57 6.25
C GLY A 69 3.69 2.17 6.56
N HIS A 70 4.36 2.87 7.46
CA HIS A 70 5.77 2.69 7.77
C HIS A 70 6.10 2.78 9.26
N MET A 71 5.66 3.85 9.94
CA MET A 71 6.07 4.16 11.32
C MET A 71 4.98 3.84 12.35
N ALA A 72 3.72 3.87 11.96
CA ALA A 72 2.58 3.93 12.86
C ALA A 72 1.59 2.76 12.72
N HIS A 73 2.04 1.60 12.22
CA HIS A 73 1.20 0.40 12.09
C HIS A 73 0.44 0.04 13.37
N HIS A 74 1.05 0.29 14.54
CA HIS A 74 0.48 0.01 15.84
C HIS A 74 -0.73 0.90 16.20
N LYS A 75 -0.83 2.09 15.58
CA LYS A 75 -1.92 3.05 15.80
C LYS A 75 -3.21 2.66 15.09
N VAL A 76 -3.15 1.80 14.08
CA VAL A 76 -4.35 1.29 13.42
C VAL A 76 -5.12 0.39 14.40
N PRO A 77 -6.40 0.67 14.69
CA PRO A 77 -7.21 -0.17 15.55
C PRO A 77 -7.36 -1.61 15.01
N ASP A 78 -7.52 -2.57 15.90
CA ASP A 78 -7.62 -3.99 15.49
C ASP A 78 -8.94 -4.29 14.78
N ASP A 79 -10.02 -3.62 15.14
CA ASP A 79 -11.31 -3.71 14.45
C ASP A 79 -11.23 -3.23 13.01
N VAL A 80 -10.53 -2.10 12.74
CA VAL A 80 -10.24 -1.64 11.38
C VAL A 80 -9.48 -2.71 10.59
N ALA A 81 -8.45 -3.32 11.18
CA ALA A 81 -7.69 -4.38 10.52
C ALA A 81 -8.55 -5.62 10.25
N ILE A 82 -9.50 -5.95 11.14
CA ILE A 82 -10.46 -7.04 10.97
C ILE A 82 -11.44 -6.74 9.84
N SER A 83 -12.01 -5.53 9.79
CA SER A 83 -12.92 -5.12 8.70
C SER A 83 -12.24 -5.19 7.33
N VAL A 84 -10.99 -4.71 7.22
CA VAL A 84 -10.20 -4.85 5.99
C VAL A 84 -10.00 -6.33 5.61
N GLN A 85 -9.57 -7.18 6.57
CA GLN A 85 -9.42 -8.61 6.32
C GLN A 85 -10.73 -9.24 5.81
N GLN A 86 -11.85 -8.92 6.43
CA GLN A 86 -13.15 -9.45 6.02
C GLN A 86 -13.57 -8.99 4.62
N ALA A 87 -13.29 -7.74 4.27
CA ALA A 87 -13.54 -7.21 2.93
C ALA A 87 -12.71 -7.94 1.86
N VAL A 88 -11.42 -8.18 2.14
CA VAL A 88 -10.55 -8.95 1.24
C VAL A 88 -11.02 -10.39 1.08
N LEU A 89 -11.40 -11.06 2.17
CA LEU A 89 -11.95 -12.42 2.11
C LEU A 89 -13.29 -12.50 1.35
N LYS A 90 -14.00 -11.38 1.21
CA LYS A 90 -15.21 -11.26 0.38
C LYS A 90 -14.92 -10.89 -1.09
N GLY A 91 -13.66 -10.63 -1.45
CA GLY A 91 -13.24 -10.42 -2.82
C GLY A 91 -12.65 -9.04 -3.15
N MET A 92 -12.54 -8.11 -2.19
CA MET A 92 -11.83 -6.85 -2.39
C MET A 92 -10.35 -7.12 -2.67
N GLY A 93 -9.77 -6.47 -3.69
CA GLY A 93 -8.33 -6.50 -3.93
C GLY A 93 -7.56 -5.77 -2.83
N PHE A 94 -6.36 -6.25 -2.48
CA PHE A 94 -5.50 -5.59 -1.50
C PHE A 94 -4.06 -5.55 -1.99
N ILE A 95 -3.47 -4.35 -2.02
CA ILE A 95 -2.08 -4.14 -2.41
C ILE A 95 -1.35 -3.46 -1.24
N ALA A 96 -0.47 -4.21 -0.57
CA ALA A 96 0.44 -3.65 0.41
C ALA A 96 1.63 -3.03 -0.31
N LEU A 97 1.87 -1.75 -0.08
CA LEU A 97 2.95 -1.01 -0.69
C LEU A 97 4.16 -0.98 0.26
N HIS A 98 5.32 -1.43 -0.23
CA HIS A 98 6.61 -1.37 0.45
C HIS A 98 6.51 -1.77 1.94
N SER A 99 6.82 -0.87 2.88
CA SER A 99 6.73 -1.13 4.33
C SER A 99 5.34 -1.49 4.86
N GLY A 100 4.29 -1.37 4.02
CA GLY A 100 2.94 -1.86 4.30
C GLY A 100 2.85 -3.36 4.62
N HIS A 101 3.91 -4.15 4.32
CA HIS A 101 4.01 -5.56 4.71
C HIS A 101 3.92 -5.77 6.23
N HIS A 102 4.28 -4.76 7.05
CA HIS A 102 4.14 -4.81 8.51
C HIS A 102 2.76 -4.38 9.03
N SER A 103 1.86 -3.92 8.16
CA SER A 103 0.52 -3.51 8.56
C SER A 103 -0.28 -4.65 9.21
N LYS A 104 -1.17 -4.28 10.12
CA LYS A 104 -2.04 -5.26 10.79
C LYS A 104 -2.93 -6.03 9.80
N PRO A 105 -3.59 -5.38 8.80
CA PRO A 105 -4.38 -6.14 7.82
C PRO A 105 -3.52 -7.12 7.00
N PHE A 106 -2.33 -6.72 6.55
CA PHE A 106 -1.47 -7.62 5.78
C PHE A 106 -1.02 -8.83 6.60
N LYS A 107 -0.56 -8.63 7.83
CA LYS A 107 -0.20 -9.74 8.74
C LYS A 107 -1.35 -10.71 8.97
N ARG A 108 -2.57 -10.20 9.13
CA ARG A 108 -3.77 -11.03 9.32
C ARG A 108 -4.10 -11.86 8.08
N LEU A 109 -3.93 -11.29 6.88
CA LEU A 109 -4.15 -11.98 5.62
C LEU A 109 -3.09 -13.05 5.35
N MET A 110 -1.83 -12.75 5.62
CA MET A 110 -0.71 -13.66 5.40
C MET A 110 -0.59 -14.75 6.47
N GLY A 111 -1.10 -14.51 7.69
CA GLY A 111 -1.01 -15.46 8.81
C GLY A 111 0.40 -15.67 9.34
N THR A 112 1.32 -14.74 9.08
CA THR A 112 2.72 -14.77 9.52
C THR A 112 3.13 -13.46 10.17
N THR A 113 4.35 -13.40 10.71
CA THR A 113 4.90 -12.15 11.28
C THR A 113 5.16 -11.10 10.22
N CYS A 114 5.32 -11.50 8.95
CA CYS A 114 5.75 -10.66 7.83
C CYS A 114 7.06 -9.90 8.12
N ASN A 115 7.90 -10.45 9.01
CA ASN A 115 9.21 -9.87 9.29
C ASN A 115 10.16 -10.13 8.12
N LEU A 116 11.05 -9.19 7.91
CA LEU A 116 12.13 -9.28 6.94
C LEU A 116 13.41 -8.67 7.54
N SER A 117 14.52 -8.89 6.88
CA SER A 117 15.77 -8.17 7.11
C SER A 117 16.08 -7.33 5.88
N TRP A 118 16.67 -6.18 6.07
CA TRP A 118 16.99 -5.24 4.99
C TRP A 118 18.35 -4.59 5.22
N ARG A 119 18.95 -4.05 4.17
CA ARG A 119 20.17 -3.24 4.23
C ARG A 119 20.14 -2.16 3.15
N GLU A 120 20.79 -1.04 3.46
CA GLU A 120 21.07 0.07 2.56
C GLU A 120 22.59 0.19 2.39
N ASP A 121 23.16 -0.36 1.35
CA ASP A 121 24.59 -0.37 1.08
C ASP A 121 24.96 0.12 -0.33
N GLY A 122 23.98 0.73 -1.04
CA GLY A 122 24.16 1.28 -2.37
C GLY A 122 24.14 0.26 -3.49
N ASP A 123 23.68 -0.94 -3.21
CA ASP A 123 23.46 -1.98 -4.21
C ASP A 123 22.24 -1.66 -5.11
N PHE A 124 22.12 -2.38 -6.21
CA PHE A 124 20.91 -2.37 -7.01
C PHE A 124 20.08 -3.61 -6.72
N GLU A 125 18.77 -3.47 -6.76
CA GLU A 125 17.83 -4.59 -6.67
C GLU A 125 17.49 -5.12 -8.06
N ARG A 126 17.49 -6.46 -8.22
CA ARG A 126 17.00 -7.12 -9.42
C ARG A 126 15.77 -7.97 -9.11
N VAL A 127 14.61 -7.50 -9.57
CA VAL A 127 13.33 -8.19 -9.40
C VAL A 127 13.10 -9.13 -10.57
N TRP A 128 13.17 -10.44 -10.33
CA TRP A 128 12.95 -11.46 -11.34
C TRP A 128 11.46 -11.71 -11.58
N ILE A 129 11.06 -11.73 -12.83
CA ILE A 129 9.69 -12.08 -13.23
C ILE A 129 9.61 -13.61 -13.33
N LEU A 130 8.86 -14.23 -12.42
CA LEU A 130 8.73 -15.68 -12.34
C LEU A 130 7.56 -16.23 -13.18
N ASP A 131 6.48 -15.45 -13.33
CA ASP A 131 5.32 -15.83 -14.13
C ASP A 131 5.02 -14.75 -15.18
N HIS A 132 5.44 -14.98 -16.41
CA HIS A 132 5.18 -14.07 -17.53
C HIS A 132 3.75 -14.15 -18.09
N ALA A 133 2.95 -15.13 -17.66
CA ALA A 133 1.55 -15.25 -18.07
C ALA A 133 0.60 -14.46 -17.16
N HIS A 134 1.06 -14.04 -15.99
CA HIS A 134 0.23 -13.27 -15.04
C HIS A 134 -0.09 -11.88 -15.61
N PRO A 135 -1.34 -11.39 -15.50
CA PRO A 135 -1.74 -10.08 -16.05
C PRO A 135 -0.86 -8.90 -15.65
N ILE A 136 -0.32 -8.89 -14.41
CA ILE A 136 0.57 -7.83 -13.92
C ILE A 136 1.93 -7.85 -14.61
N THR A 137 2.42 -9.02 -15.02
CA THR A 137 3.81 -9.20 -15.45
C THR A 137 3.97 -9.53 -16.94
N LYS A 138 2.85 -9.80 -17.66
CA LYS A 138 2.86 -10.26 -19.06
C LYS A 138 3.61 -9.34 -20.04
N ASP A 139 3.63 -8.02 -19.75
CA ASP A 139 4.27 -7.02 -20.61
C ASP A 139 5.67 -6.61 -20.10
N LEU A 140 6.17 -7.27 -19.03
CA LEU A 140 7.48 -7.01 -18.45
C LEU A 140 8.53 -7.95 -19.04
N GLY A 141 9.79 -7.48 -19.08
CA GLY A 141 10.94 -8.29 -19.44
C GLY A 141 11.23 -9.40 -18.43
N ARG A 142 12.37 -10.06 -18.58
CA ARG A 142 12.78 -11.17 -17.69
C ARG A 142 13.00 -10.71 -16.26
N TYR A 143 13.43 -9.47 -16.07
CA TYR A 143 13.65 -8.82 -14.76
C TYR A 143 13.53 -7.31 -14.89
N ILE A 144 13.41 -6.65 -13.74
CA ILE A 144 13.49 -5.19 -13.59
C ILE A 144 14.71 -4.92 -12.70
N GLU A 145 15.48 -3.89 -12.99
CA GLU A 145 16.57 -3.40 -12.14
C GLU A 145 16.19 -2.02 -11.58
N ILE A 146 16.41 -1.87 -10.27
CA ILE A 146 16.19 -0.61 -9.54
C ILE A 146 17.55 -0.22 -8.97
N GLU A 147 18.07 0.90 -9.43
CA GLU A 147 19.38 1.40 -8.99
C GLU A 147 19.26 2.08 -7.61
N HIS A 148 20.23 1.85 -6.74
CA HIS A 148 20.33 2.47 -5.41
C HIS A 148 19.10 2.20 -4.53
N GLU A 149 18.71 0.94 -4.42
CA GLU A 149 17.55 0.51 -3.64
C GLU A 149 17.99 -0.29 -2.40
N GLU A 150 17.07 -0.37 -1.44
CA GLU A 150 17.20 -1.27 -0.30
C GLU A 150 17.16 -2.72 -0.76
N MET A 151 18.00 -3.56 -0.14
CA MET A 151 17.98 -5.01 -0.36
C MET A 151 17.26 -5.72 0.78
N TYR A 152 16.35 -6.61 0.42
CA TYR A 152 15.53 -7.41 1.34
C TYR A 152 15.93 -8.89 1.35
#